data_7d30439218a2ca82af94ad350678cb12
#
_entry.id   7d30439218a2ca82af94ad350678cb12
#
_cell.length_a   1.000
_cell.length_b   1.000
_cell.length_c   1.000
_cell.angle_alpha   90.00
_cell.angle_beta   90.00
_cell.angle_gamma   90.00
#
_symmetry.space_group_name_H-M   'P 1'
#
loop_
_entity.id
_entity.type
_entity.pdbx_description
1 polymer ?
#
loop_
_entity_poly.entity_id
_entity_poly.type
_entity_poly.pdbx_seq_one_letter_code
_entity_poly.pdbx_strand_id
1 'polypeptide(L)'
;PDFLIGSVHYIKLGGNEIFTVDESESAFDAHLAAASGGDAEPAWREYYHNLRALIESGGFDILGHFDLVRKNNRNGRLFDEESTAYRDEAFASIELAAKKNVVVEINTGGVARRKVDTPYPSLTLLNYMRESGVRVTLGDDAHAPGHIGAFNGLAREHAGAAGYRSLWYLDGTHEWKEVGIEDV
;
A
#
# COMPACT_ATOMS: atom_id res chain seq x y z
N PRO A 1 22.18 -4.52 0.81
CA PRO A 1 21.24 -3.44 1.25
C PRO A 1 21.04 -3.52 2.74
N ASP A 2 20.74 -2.39 3.37
CA ASP A 2 20.49 -2.34 4.81
C ASP A 2 19.07 -2.86 5.15
N PHE A 3 18.14 -2.81 4.19
CA PHE A 3 16.80 -3.39 4.28
C PHE A 3 16.20 -3.62 2.89
N LEU A 4 15.14 -4.40 2.81
CA LEU A 4 14.39 -4.71 1.59
C LEU A 4 12.93 -4.30 1.74
N ILE A 5 12.40 -3.60 0.74
CA ILE A 5 10.97 -3.29 0.64
C ILE A 5 10.36 -4.22 -0.42
N GLY A 6 9.38 -5.02 0.00
CA GLY A 6 8.60 -5.86 -0.89
C GLY A 6 7.37 -5.11 -1.39
N SER A 7 7.12 -5.10 -2.70
CA SER A 7 6.01 -4.37 -3.31
C SER A 7 5.40 -5.11 -4.49
N VAL A 8 4.10 -4.94 -4.70
CA VAL A 8 3.40 -5.45 -5.87
C VAL A 8 3.16 -4.29 -6.84
N HIS A 9 3.67 -4.45 -8.06
CA HIS A 9 3.47 -3.48 -9.15
C HIS A 9 2.74 -4.11 -10.35
N TYR A 10 2.90 -5.41 -10.55
CA TYR A 10 2.39 -6.09 -11.74
C TYR A 10 1.25 -7.04 -11.39
N ILE A 11 0.25 -7.07 -12.26
CA ILE A 11 -0.86 -8.01 -12.21
C ILE A 11 -1.00 -8.71 -13.57
N LYS A 12 -1.63 -9.88 -13.58
CA LYS A 12 -1.89 -10.67 -14.78
C LYS A 12 -3.39 -10.87 -14.94
N LEU A 13 -3.94 -10.34 -16.03
CA LEU A 13 -5.35 -10.50 -16.37
C LEU A 13 -5.52 -11.04 -17.80
N GLY A 14 -6.71 -11.51 -18.13
CA GLY A 14 -7.09 -11.84 -19.50
C GLY A 14 -6.23 -12.91 -20.18
N GLY A 15 -5.82 -13.94 -19.44
CA GLY A 15 -4.99 -15.02 -19.94
C GLY A 15 -3.49 -14.82 -19.69
N ASN A 16 -2.77 -14.03 -20.47
CA ASN A 16 -1.32 -13.85 -20.31
C ASN A 16 -0.87 -12.38 -20.31
N GLU A 17 -1.80 -11.44 -20.34
CA GLU A 17 -1.44 -10.03 -20.31
C GLU A 17 -0.96 -9.62 -18.93
N ILE A 18 0.29 -9.15 -18.84
CA ILE A 18 0.90 -8.63 -17.62
C ILE A 18 1.07 -7.13 -17.79
N PHE A 19 0.53 -6.35 -16.87
CA PHE A 19 0.68 -4.90 -16.86
C PHE A 19 0.87 -4.38 -15.43
N THR A 20 1.33 -3.14 -15.31
CA THR A 20 1.57 -2.54 -14.00
C THR A 20 0.37 -1.72 -13.54
N VAL A 21 0.03 -1.84 -12.25
CA VAL A 21 -0.95 -0.94 -11.61
C VAL A 21 -0.41 0.48 -11.44
N ASP A 22 0.90 0.67 -11.68
CA ASP A 22 1.59 1.95 -11.52
C ASP A 22 1.70 2.77 -12.83
N GLU A 23 0.94 2.42 -13.86
CA GLU A 23 0.87 3.14 -15.13
C GLU A 23 0.09 4.46 -15.03
N SER A 24 -0.02 5.16 -16.16
CA SER A 24 -0.96 6.28 -16.31
C SER A 24 -2.41 5.78 -16.30
N GLU A 25 -3.34 6.64 -15.90
CA GLU A 25 -4.78 6.32 -15.92
C GLU A 25 -5.24 5.79 -17.29
N SER A 26 -4.80 6.44 -18.38
CA SER A 26 -5.20 6.04 -19.74
C SER A 26 -4.65 4.67 -20.16
N ALA A 27 -3.43 4.32 -19.75
CA ALA A 27 -2.85 3.02 -20.03
C ALA A 27 -3.55 1.93 -19.21
N PHE A 28 -3.78 2.19 -17.91
CA PHE A 28 -4.51 1.28 -17.05
C PHE A 28 -5.93 1.01 -17.56
N ASP A 29 -6.66 2.05 -17.98
CA ASP A 29 -8.00 1.91 -18.58
C ASP A 29 -7.98 1.08 -19.86
N ALA A 30 -6.98 1.26 -20.70
CA ALA A 30 -6.84 0.46 -21.93
C ALA A 30 -6.61 -1.02 -21.61
N HIS A 31 -5.78 -1.34 -20.61
CA HIS A 31 -5.59 -2.72 -20.17
C HIS A 31 -6.87 -3.32 -19.56
N LEU A 32 -7.60 -2.56 -18.72
CA LEU A 32 -8.89 -3.02 -18.19
C LEU A 32 -9.90 -3.28 -19.30
N ALA A 33 -9.99 -2.36 -20.29
CA ALA A 33 -10.91 -2.53 -21.41
C ALA A 33 -10.59 -3.80 -22.22
N ALA A 34 -9.31 -4.08 -22.45
CA ALA A 34 -8.86 -5.25 -23.17
C ALA A 34 -9.06 -6.57 -22.39
N ALA A 35 -8.74 -6.56 -21.08
CA ALA A 35 -8.69 -7.77 -20.28
C ALA A 35 -10.04 -8.14 -19.63
N SER A 36 -10.87 -7.15 -19.29
CA SER A 36 -12.10 -7.33 -18.49
C SER A 36 -13.30 -6.51 -18.96
N GLY A 37 -13.22 -5.90 -20.16
CA GLY A 37 -14.30 -5.05 -20.66
C GLY A 37 -14.47 -3.74 -19.87
N GLY A 38 -13.42 -3.32 -19.14
CA GLY A 38 -13.41 -2.10 -18.32
C GLY A 38 -13.78 -2.34 -16.85
N ASP A 39 -14.10 -3.57 -16.46
CA ASP A 39 -14.32 -3.93 -15.06
C ASP A 39 -12.99 -3.99 -14.31
N ALA A 40 -12.87 -3.24 -13.21
CA ALA A 40 -11.67 -3.19 -12.38
C ALA A 40 -11.64 -4.26 -11.28
N GLU A 41 -12.74 -4.97 -11.03
CA GLU A 41 -12.80 -5.98 -9.97
C GLU A 41 -11.75 -7.08 -10.16
N PRO A 42 -11.55 -7.67 -11.35
CA PRO A 42 -10.49 -8.66 -11.55
C PRO A 42 -9.09 -8.11 -11.25
N ALA A 43 -8.84 -6.82 -11.54
CA ALA A 43 -7.53 -6.20 -11.33
C ALA A 43 -7.18 -6.05 -9.84
N TRP A 44 -8.10 -5.50 -9.02
CA TRP A 44 -7.80 -5.36 -7.61
C TRP A 44 -7.83 -6.71 -6.85
N ARG A 45 -8.62 -7.70 -7.30
CA ARG A 45 -8.55 -9.07 -6.77
C ARG A 45 -7.19 -9.71 -7.03
N GLU A 46 -6.70 -9.63 -8.26
CA GLU A 46 -5.37 -10.15 -8.62
C GLU A 46 -4.26 -9.42 -7.88
N TYR A 47 -4.39 -8.10 -7.70
CA TYR A 47 -3.45 -7.32 -6.90
C TYR A 47 -3.34 -7.85 -5.46
N TYR A 48 -4.46 -8.02 -4.76
CA TYR A 48 -4.44 -8.54 -3.39
C TYR A 48 -4.06 -10.02 -3.32
N HIS A 49 -4.37 -10.82 -4.35
CA HIS A 49 -3.85 -12.18 -4.47
C HIS A 49 -2.32 -12.18 -4.51
N ASN A 50 -1.72 -11.36 -5.37
CA ASN A 50 -0.26 -11.23 -5.49
C ASN A 50 0.37 -10.66 -4.22
N LEU A 51 -0.32 -9.72 -3.54
CA LEU A 51 0.15 -9.17 -2.27
C LEU A 51 0.21 -10.25 -1.19
N ARG A 52 -0.80 -11.11 -1.08
CA ARG A 52 -0.78 -12.26 -0.18
C ARG A 52 0.32 -13.26 -0.53
N ALA A 53 0.53 -13.53 -1.81
CA ALA A 53 1.63 -14.39 -2.26
C ALA A 53 3.01 -13.82 -1.88
N LEU A 54 3.20 -12.51 -2.03
CA LEU A 54 4.40 -11.80 -1.58
C LEU A 54 4.59 -11.92 -0.05
N ILE A 55 3.55 -11.66 0.73
CA ILE A 55 3.58 -11.79 2.20
C ILE A 55 3.93 -13.22 2.62
N GLU A 56 3.34 -14.24 1.97
CA GLU A 56 3.65 -15.65 2.24
C GLU A 56 5.10 -16.02 1.90
N SER A 57 5.64 -15.49 0.81
CA SER A 57 7.02 -15.76 0.39
C SER A 57 8.06 -15.15 1.33
N GLY A 58 7.73 -14.03 1.98
CA GLY A 58 8.68 -13.29 2.82
C GLY A 58 9.91 -12.80 2.05
N GLY A 59 11.04 -12.63 2.74
CA GLY A 59 12.30 -12.19 2.14
C GLY A 59 12.42 -10.68 1.98
N PHE A 60 11.60 -9.91 2.68
CA PHE A 60 11.64 -8.46 2.77
C PHE A 60 11.40 -8.01 4.22
N ASP A 61 11.79 -6.79 4.55
CA ASP A 61 11.66 -6.20 5.88
C ASP A 61 10.39 -5.34 6.01
N ILE A 62 10.01 -4.64 4.94
CA ILE A 62 8.91 -3.70 4.88
C ILE A 62 8.01 -4.04 3.69
N LEU A 63 6.70 -4.05 3.90
CA LEU A 63 5.72 -4.14 2.81
C LEU A 63 5.35 -2.72 2.36
N GLY A 64 5.74 -2.38 1.14
CA GLY A 64 5.54 -1.05 0.55
C GLY A 64 4.11 -0.83 0.04
N HIS A 65 3.66 0.41 0.02
CA HIS A 65 2.40 0.94 -0.56
C HIS A 65 1.28 -0.12 -0.73
N PHE A 66 0.78 -0.61 0.39
CA PHE A 66 -0.12 -1.76 0.54
C PHE A 66 -1.29 -1.83 -0.46
N ASP A 67 -1.89 -0.70 -0.81
CA ASP A 67 -3.05 -0.57 -1.69
C ASP A 67 -2.77 0.28 -2.93
N LEU A 68 -1.58 0.11 -3.56
CA LEU A 68 -1.18 0.85 -4.76
C LEU A 68 -2.20 0.75 -5.91
N VAL A 69 -2.99 -0.32 -5.96
CA VAL A 69 -4.05 -0.52 -6.98
C VAL A 69 -5.07 0.63 -7.01
N ARG A 70 -5.24 1.38 -5.90
CA ARG A 70 -6.12 2.57 -5.83
C ARG A 70 -5.55 3.82 -6.52
N LYS A 71 -4.28 3.79 -6.95
CA LYS A 71 -3.64 4.93 -7.62
C LYS A 71 -4.45 5.48 -8.80
N ASN A 72 -5.01 4.60 -9.59
CA ASN A 72 -5.82 4.96 -10.76
C ASN A 72 -7.33 5.04 -10.45
N ASN A 73 -7.71 4.91 -9.18
CA ASN A 73 -9.11 4.95 -8.72
C ASN A 73 -9.52 6.29 -8.10
N ARG A 74 -8.89 7.39 -8.47
CA ARG A 74 -9.15 8.69 -7.86
C ARG A 74 -10.66 9.03 -7.91
N ASN A 75 -11.21 9.47 -6.77
CA ASN A 75 -12.65 9.73 -6.56
C ASN A 75 -13.56 8.50 -6.81
N GLY A 76 -13.05 7.28 -6.66
CA GLY A 76 -13.84 6.06 -6.82
C GLY A 76 -14.29 5.81 -8.27
N ARG A 77 -13.56 6.32 -9.25
CA ARG A 77 -13.98 6.30 -10.66
C ARG A 77 -14.07 4.89 -11.28
N LEU A 78 -13.35 3.92 -10.75
CA LEU A 78 -13.29 2.55 -11.27
C LEU A 78 -13.98 1.54 -10.35
N PHE A 79 -13.87 1.74 -9.04
CA PHE A 79 -14.48 0.86 -8.04
C PHE A 79 -14.69 1.61 -6.72
N ASP A 80 -15.64 1.10 -5.94
CA ASP A 80 -15.92 1.60 -4.59
C ASP A 80 -14.98 0.92 -3.58
N GLU A 81 -14.04 1.70 -3.01
CA GLU A 81 -13.08 1.25 -1.99
C GLU A 81 -13.76 0.85 -0.67
N GLU A 82 -15.02 1.28 -0.45
CA GLU A 82 -15.82 0.92 0.72
C GLU A 82 -16.73 -0.29 0.47
N SER A 83 -16.77 -0.85 -0.75
CA SER A 83 -17.53 -2.05 -1.04
C SER A 83 -17.05 -3.23 -0.20
N THR A 84 -18.00 -4.08 0.24
CA THR A 84 -17.66 -5.28 1.02
C THR A 84 -16.67 -6.17 0.28
N ALA A 85 -16.85 -6.37 -1.02
CA ALA A 85 -15.98 -7.22 -1.83
C ALA A 85 -14.52 -6.73 -1.88
N TYR A 86 -14.31 -5.43 -2.05
CA TYR A 86 -12.96 -4.84 -2.03
C TYR A 86 -12.33 -4.94 -0.64
N ARG A 87 -13.08 -4.57 0.40
CA ARG A 87 -12.59 -4.63 1.78
C ARG A 87 -12.26 -6.04 2.23
N ASP A 88 -13.05 -7.04 1.87
CA ASP A 88 -12.79 -8.44 2.23
C ASP A 88 -11.42 -8.91 1.70
N GLU A 89 -11.08 -8.58 0.45
CA GLU A 89 -9.76 -8.92 -0.13
C GLU A 89 -8.61 -8.17 0.56
N ALA A 90 -8.80 -6.88 0.84
CA ALA A 90 -7.79 -6.07 1.53
C ALA A 90 -7.63 -6.54 2.98
N PHE A 91 -8.71 -6.80 3.70
CA PHE A 91 -8.70 -7.26 5.09
C PHE A 91 -8.06 -8.63 5.24
N ALA A 92 -8.35 -9.58 4.34
CA ALA A 92 -7.66 -10.87 4.32
C ALA A 92 -6.14 -10.72 4.16
N SER A 93 -5.70 -9.73 3.37
CA SER A 93 -4.27 -9.44 3.21
C SER A 93 -3.66 -8.78 4.47
N ILE A 94 -4.43 -7.93 5.17
CA ILE A 94 -4.03 -7.33 6.45
C ILE A 94 -3.91 -8.41 7.54
N GLU A 95 -4.88 -9.30 7.65
CA GLU A 95 -4.86 -10.41 8.61
C GLU A 95 -3.64 -11.31 8.38
N LEU A 96 -3.30 -11.57 7.12
CA LEU A 96 -2.09 -12.32 6.78
C LEU A 96 -0.82 -11.56 7.19
N ALA A 97 -0.74 -10.25 6.92
CA ALA A 97 0.39 -9.41 7.32
C ALA A 97 0.55 -9.40 8.86
N ALA A 98 -0.55 -9.29 9.62
CA ALA A 98 -0.55 -9.38 11.07
C ALA A 98 -0.04 -10.75 11.55
N LYS A 99 -0.56 -11.84 10.99
CA LYS A 99 -0.13 -13.22 11.31
C LYS A 99 1.34 -13.47 11.03
N LYS A 100 1.88 -12.87 9.96
CA LYS A 100 3.30 -12.98 9.57
C LYS A 100 4.19 -11.94 10.26
N ASN A 101 3.61 -11.06 11.09
CA ASN A 101 4.31 -9.99 11.79
C ASN A 101 5.06 -9.02 10.85
N VAL A 102 4.48 -8.76 9.67
CA VAL A 102 5.03 -7.86 8.66
C VAL A 102 4.88 -6.41 9.11
N VAL A 103 5.90 -5.58 8.85
CA VAL A 103 5.81 -4.12 9.02
C VAL A 103 5.33 -3.51 7.71
N VAL A 104 4.28 -2.69 7.76
CA VAL A 104 3.68 -2.05 6.57
C VAL A 104 4.09 -0.59 6.50
N GLU A 105 4.43 -0.13 5.32
CA GLU A 105 4.80 1.26 5.06
C GLU A 105 3.55 2.15 4.99
N ILE A 106 3.56 3.29 5.69
CA ILE A 106 2.68 4.43 5.40
C ILE A 106 3.41 5.27 4.36
N ASN A 107 3.00 5.14 3.10
CA ASN A 107 3.71 5.67 1.93
C ASN A 107 3.09 6.97 1.45
N THR A 108 3.90 8.03 1.33
CA THR A 108 3.48 9.35 0.88
C THR A 108 3.87 9.66 -0.57
N GLY A 109 4.55 8.76 -1.26
CA GLY A 109 5.03 8.96 -2.62
C GLY A 109 3.93 9.26 -3.63
N GLY A 110 2.76 8.65 -3.46
CA GLY A 110 1.59 8.94 -4.30
C GLY A 110 1.10 10.38 -4.14
N VAL A 111 1.09 10.91 -2.91
CA VAL A 111 0.73 12.31 -2.61
C VAL A 111 1.79 13.27 -3.16
N ALA A 112 3.07 12.98 -2.93
CA ALA A 112 4.18 13.79 -3.44
C ALA A 112 4.13 13.95 -4.96
N ARG A 113 3.71 12.93 -5.68
CA ARG A 113 3.54 12.91 -7.13
C ARG A 113 2.15 13.34 -7.60
N ARG A 114 1.25 13.76 -6.69
CA ARG A 114 -0.14 14.19 -6.96
C ARG A 114 -0.97 13.12 -7.68
N LYS A 115 -0.74 11.85 -7.38
CA LYS A 115 -1.46 10.70 -7.93
C LYS A 115 -2.65 10.30 -7.09
N VAL A 116 -2.54 10.50 -5.78
CA VAL A 116 -3.61 10.28 -4.79
C VAL A 116 -3.66 11.45 -3.83
N ASP A 117 -4.78 11.61 -3.13
CA ASP A 117 -4.98 12.72 -2.20
C ASP A 117 -4.62 12.36 -0.75
N THR A 118 -4.46 11.07 -0.46
CA THR A 118 -4.09 10.54 0.87
C THR A 118 -2.98 9.50 0.75
N PRO A 119 -2.17 9.29 1.80
CA PRO A 119 -1.15 8.24 1.80
C PRO A 119 -1.72 6.84 1.54
N TYR A 120 -0.85 5.91 1.16
CA TYR A 120 -1.12 4.48 1.23
C TYR A 120 -0.72 3.96 2.62
N PRO A 121 -1.47 3.02 3.23
CA PRO A 121 -2.81 2.58 2.88
C PRO A 121 -3.88 3.67 3.09
N SER A 122 -5.08 3.47 2.51
CA SER A 122 -6.24 4.30 2.82
C SER A 122 -6.55 4.30 4.32
N LEU A 123 -7.25 5.32 4.82
CA LEU A 123 -7.54 5.43 6.25
C LEU A 123 -8.38 4.26 6.76
N THR A 124 -9.33 3.76 5.96
CA THR A 124 -10.15 2.59 6.30
C THR A 124 -9.27 1.36 6.52
N LEU A 125 -8.32 1.11 5.61
CA LEU A 125 -7.41 -0.02 5.72
C LEU A 125 -6.41 0.15 6.86
N LEU A 126 -5.90 1.36 7.07
CA LEU A 126 -4.97 1.66 8.14
C LEU A 126 -5.61 1.50 9.54
N ASN A 127 -6.89 1.87 9.68
CA ASN A 127 -7.69 1.59 10.89
C ASN A 127 -7.75 0.07 11.17
N TYR A 128 -8.08 -0.72 10.15
CA TYR A 128 -8.17 -2.17 10.29
C TYR A 128 -6.81 -2.81 10.59
N MET A 129 -5.72 -2.28 10.00
CA MET A 129 -4.35 -2.68 10.33
C MET A 129 -4.03 -2.48 11.80
N ARG A 130 -4.38 -1.32 12.37
CA ARG A 130 -4.19 -1.04 13.79
C ARG A 130 -4.98 -2.02 14.67
N GLU A 131 -6.26 -2.27 14.32
CA GLU A 131 -7.12 -3.21 15.05
C GLU A 131 -6.59 -4.64 15.00
N SER A 132 -5.97 -5.01 13.89
CA SER A 132 -5.32 -6.31 13.67
C SER A 132 -3.91 -6.41 14.25
N GLY A 133 -3.37 -5.33 14.86
CA GLY A 133 -2.04 -5.32 15.47
C GLY A 133 -0.88 -5.25 14.46
N VAL A 134 -1.12 -4.80 13.24
CA VAL A 134 -0.05 -4.61 12.23
C VAL A 134 0.83 -3.44 12.64
N ARG A 135 2.14 -3.64 12.62
CA ARG A 135 3.13 -2.59 12.84
C ARG A 135 3.30 -1.75 11.58
N VAL A 136 3.51 -0.45 11.75
CA VAL A 136 3.70 0.49 10.63
C VAL A 136 4.97 1.30 10.75
N THR A 137 5.54 1.66 9.59
CA THR A 137 6.68 2.56 9.43
C THR A 137 6.33 3.66 8.43
N LEU A 138 7.12 4.73 8.38
CA LEU A 138 6.96 5.78 7.36
C LEU A 138 7.81 5.46 6.13
N GLY A 139 7.29 5.82 4.96
CA GLY A 139 8.03 5.79 3.71
C GLY A 139 7.57 6.90 2.76
N ASP A 140 8.51 7.43 2.02
CA ASP A 140 8.24 8.52 1.09
C ASP A 140 8.29 8.10 -0.39
N ASP A 141 8.84 6.93 -0.68
CA ASP A 141 9.00 6.42 -2.06
C ASP A 141 9.50 7.54 -2.99
N ALA A 142 10.57 8.22 -2.53
CA ALA A 142 11.05 9.46 -3.14
C ALA A 142 11.68 9.22 -4.50
N HIS A 143 11.18 9.92 -5.53
CA HIS A 143 11.72 9.91 -6.89
C HIS A 143 12.50 11.20 -7.21
N ALA A 144 12.61 12.12 -6.26
CA ALA A 144 13.40 13.34 -6.35
C ALA A 144 13.92 13.74 -4.96
N PRO A 145 15.07 14.41 -4.86
CA PRO A 145 15.63 14.80 -3.54
C PRO A 145 14.66 15.62 -2.68
N GLY A 146 13.85 16.48 -3.29
CA GLY A 146 12.87 17.30 -2.59
C GLY A 146 11.65 16.52 -2.06
N HIS A 147 11.51 15.25 -2.37
CA HIS A 147 10.45 14.39 -1.83
C HIS A 147 10.86 13.68 -0.52
N ILE A 148 12.18 13.58 -0.26
CA ILE A 148 12.69 12.88 0.93
C ILE A 148 12.22 13.60 2.19
N GLY A 149 11.41 12.93 2.99
CA GLY A 149 10.85 13.44 4.22
C GLY A 149 9.80 14.55 4.08
N ALA A 150 9.53 15.02 2.86
CA ALA A 150 8.68 16.21 2.63
C ALA A 150 7.25 16.07 3.18
N PHE A 151 6.73 14.85 3.27
CA PHE A 151 5.37 14.54 3.70
C PHE A 151 5.31 13.70 4.98
N ASN A 152 6.38 13.62 5.76
CA ASN A 152 6.38 12.87 7.02
C ASN A 152 5.33 13.38 8.00
N GLY A 153 5.09 14.69 8.07
CA GLY A 153 4.01 15.28 8.87
C GLY A 153 2.64 14.73 8.49
N LEU A 154 2.34 14.66 7.20
CA LEU A 154 1.08 14.08 6.69
C LEU A 154 0.96 12.59 7.02
N ALA A 155 2.06 11.81 6.89
CA ALA A 155 2.05 10.40 7.24
C ALA A 155 1.79 10.17 8.72
N ARG A 156 2.36 11.00 9.60
CA ARG A 156 2.10 10.97 11.05
C ARG A 156 0.65 11.33 11.39
N GLU A 157 0.12 12.39 10.78
CA GLU A 157 -1.30 12.76 10.93
C GLU A 157 -2.22 11.62 10.49
N HIS A 158 -1.90 10.98 9.38
CA HIS A 158 -2.66 9.84 8.85
C HIS A 158 -2.61 8.63 9.81
N ALA A 159 -1.42 8.29 10.34
CA ALA A 159 -1.26 7.26 11.35
C ALA A 159 -2.03 7.59 12.64
N GLY A 160 -1.93 8.83 13.11
CA GLY A 160 -2.65 9.32 14.29
C GLY A 160 -4.16 9.27 14.11
N ALA A 161 -4.68 9.63 12.92
CA ALA A 161 -6.10 9.53 12.58
C ALA A 161 -6.60 8.07 12.61
N ALA A 162 -5.76 7.11 12.23
CA ALA A 162 -6.05 5.68 12.36
C ALA A 162 -5.88 5.15 13.79
N GLY A 163 -5.43 5.99 14.73
CA GLY A 163 -5.29 5.65 16.16
C GLY A 163 -3.94 5.01 16.54
N TYR A 164 -2.96 5.02 15.66
CA TYR A 164 -1.59 4.65 16.03
C TYR A 164 -1.01 5.69 17.01
N ARG A 165 -0.23 5.22 17.96
CA ARG A 165 0.49 6.07 18.94
C ARG A 165 1.99 5.96 18.80
N SER A 166 2.45 4.97 18.05
CA SER A 166 3.85 4.70 17.78
C SER A 166 4.05 4.21 16.36
N LEU A 167 5.26 4.36 15.88
CA LEU A 167 5.75 3.88 14.60
C LEU A 167 6.95 2.97 14.84
N TRP A 168 7.28 2.17 13.86
CA TRP A 168 8.44 1.30 13.91
C TRP A 168 9.47 1.73 12.88
N TYR A 169 10.76 1.63 13.22
CA TYR A 169 11.85 1.84 12.30
C TYR A 169 12.91 0.76 12.47
N LEU A 170 13.63 0.48 11.40
CA LEU A 170 14.75 -0.45 11.41
C LEU A 170 16.02 0.34 11.73
N ASP A 171 16.71 0.00 12.82
CA ASP A 171 17.93 0.69 13.20
C ASP A 171 19.15 0.18 12.41
N GLY A 172 20.30 0.82 12.63
CA GLY A 172 21.55 0.45 11.94
C GLY A 172 22.09 -0.93 12.31
N THR A 173 21.49 -1.62 13.26
CA THR A 173 21.80 -3.02 13.63
C THR A 173 20.79 -4.04 13.09
N HIS A 174 19.90 -3.63 12.20
CA HIS A 174 18.78 -4.40 11.66
C HIS A 174 17.78 -4.88 12.72
N GLU A 175 17.63 -4.12 13.81
CA GLU A 175 16.62 -4.37 14.81
C GLU A 175 15.46 -3.39 14.69
N TRP A 176 14.23 -3.90 14.81
CA TRP A 176 13.04 -3.08 14.86
C TRP A 176 12.94 -2.37 16.20
N LYS A 177 12.81 -1.04 16.15
CA LYS A 177 12.61 -0.17 17.31
C LYS A 177 11.28 0.56 17.18
N GLU A 178 10.63 0.74 18.31
CA GLU A 178 9.40 1.52 18.41
C GLU A 178 9.72 2.95 18.84
N VAL A 179 9.03 3.93 18.27
CA VAL A 179 9.14 5.35 18.60
C VAL A 179 7.76 5.98 18.70
N GLY A 180 7.54 6.87 19.65
CA GLY A 180 6.29 7.62 19.75
C GLY A 180 6.04 8.45 18.49
N ILE A 181 4.77 8.52 18.04
CA ILE A 181 4.41 9.23 16.81
C ILE A 181 4.75 10.73 16.88
N GLU A 182 4.82 11.29 18.09
CA GLU A 182 5.18 12.70 18.33
C GLU A 182 6.70 12.93 18.33
N ASP A 183 7.49 11.85 18.39
CA ASP A 183 8.96 11.90 18.52
C ASP A 183 9.68 11.70 17.17
N VAL A 184 8.92 11.55 16.06
CA VAL A 184 9.43 11.29 14.70
C VAL A 184 9.49 12.54 13.85
#